data_3cdf049c4303691e75b03bf5084f92cc
#
_entry.id   3cdf049c4303691e75b03bf5084f92cc
#
_cell.length_a   1.000
_cell.length_b   1.000
_cell.length_c   1.000
_cell.angle_alpha   90.00
_cell.angle_beta   90.00
_cell.angle_gamma   90.00
#
_symmetry.space_group_name_H-M   'P 1'
#
loop_
_entity.id
_entity.type
_entity.pdbx_description
1 polymer ?
#
loop_
_entity_poly.entity_id
_entity_poly.type
_entity_poly.pdbx_seq_one_letter_code
_entity_poly.pdbx_strand_id
1 'polypeptide(L)'
;PESRGELVKGFIESTLSPQGWLDSIDGDAYAPFNLLAGTASELWYLSNYPTRRLELLQPGRHSLSNAHLNSPWPKAELAKDQLDQAHSDLANLLSRREPWPDEVLPATGVPITWERLLSAQFIIAPGYGTRCSTGILASGNDIDLQEITWDERGQKTEEKSYRLAIKDR
;
A
#
# COMPACT_ATOMS: atom_id res chain seq x y z
N PRO A 1 -2.60 14.37 17.40
CA PRO A 1 -3.21 13.19 16.79
C PRO A 1 -2.55 11.93 17.34
N GLU A 2 -3.32 10.87 17.46
CA GLU A 2 -2.85 9.56 17.86
C GLU A 2 -1.89 8.94 16.82
N SER A 3 -1.10 7.95 17.25
CA SER A 3 -0.22 7.23 16.34
C SER A 3 -1.02 6.32 15.41
N ARG A 4 -0.83 6.45 14.09
CA ARG A 4 -1.46 5.55 13.11
C ARG A 4 -1.06 4.08 13.27
N GLY A 5 0.05 3.80 13.96
CA GLY A 5 0.46 2.44 14.32
C GLY A 5 -0.54 1.73 15.22
N GLU A 6 -1.27 2.48 16.06
CA GLU A 6 -2.31 1.92 16.91
C GLU A 6 -3.49 1.35 16.11
N LEU A 7 -3.73 1.86 14.89
CA LEU A 7 -4.75 1.30 14.00
C LEU A 7 -4.41 -0.14 13.59
N VAL A 8 -3.16 -0.42 13.24
CA VAL A 8 -2.74 -1.76 12.85
C VAL A 8 -2.79 -2.72 14.05
N LYS A 9 -2.25 -2.28 15.17
CA LYS A 9 -2.26 -3.06 16.42
C LYS A 9 -3.69 -3.35 16.90
N GLY A 10 -4.55 -2.31 16.94
CA GLY A 10 -5.93 -2.44 17.38
C GLY A 10 -6.75 -3.40 16.52
N PHE A 11 -6.50 -3.43 15.19
CA PHE A 11 -7.15 -4.41 14.32
C PHE A 11 -6.73 -5.85 14.65
N ILE A 12 -5.43 -6.08 14.85
CA ILE A 12 -4.89 -7.42 15.16
C ILE A 12 -5.42 -7.94 16.50
N GLU A 13 -5.57 -7.06 17.50
CA GLU A 13 -6.03 -7.40 18.84
C GLU A 13 -7.57 -7.45 18.95
N SER A 14 -8.30 -6.91 17.98
CA SER A 14 -9.77 -6.83 17.98
C SER A 14 -10.39 -8.20 17.76
N THR A 15 -11.52 -8.44 18.44
CA THR A 15 -12.42 -9.58 18.22
C THR A 15 -13.64 -9.23 17.35
N LEU A 16 -13.77 -7.98 16.93
CA LEU A 16 -14.84 -7.53 16.04
C LEU A 16 -14.61 -8.02 14.61
N SER A 17 -15.68 -8.04 13.83
CA SER A 17 -15.53 -8.19 12.37
C SER A 17 -14.71 -7.02 11.79
N PRO A 18 -14.05 -7.19 10.63
CA PRO A 18 -13.30 -6.10 10.00
C PRO A 18 -14.13 -4.83 9.85
N GLN A 19 -15.35 -4.92 9.35
CA GLN A 19 -16.25 -3.79 9.24
C GLN A 19 -16.57 -3.17 10.60
N GLY A 20 -16.96 -3.99 11.56
CA GLY A 20 -17.35 -3.50 12.89
C GLY A 20 -16.20 -2.77 13.60
N TRP A 21 -14.96 -3.26 13.44
CA TRP A 21 -13.81 -2.59 13.99
C TRP A 21 -13.50 -1.28 13.26
N LEU A 22 -13.52 -1.27 11.93
CA LEU A 22 -13.27 -0.07 11.12
C LEU A 22 -14.34 1.01 11.35
N ASP A 23 -15.60 0.61 11.56
CA ASP A 23 -16.69 1.54 11.92
C ASP A 23 -16.47 2.19 13.29
N SER A 24 -15.83 1.50 14.22
CA SER A 24 -15.56 2.01 15.58
C SER A 24 -14.44 3.04 15.65
N ILE A 25 -13.66 3.23 14.57
CA ILE A 25 -12.53 4.16 14.55
C ILE A 25 -13.04 5.60 14.51
N ASP A 26 -12.62 6.40 15.50
CA ASP A 26 -12.72 7.85 15.45
C ASP A 26 -11.62 8.41 14.52
N GLY A 27 -11.97 8.70 13.27
CA GLY A 27 -11.04 9.21 12.28
C GLY A 27 -10.42 10.56 12.64
N ASP A 28 -11.10 11.37 13.43
CA ASP A 28 -10.64 12.73 13.80
C ASP A 28 -9.50 12.68 14.82
N ALA A 29 -9.34 11.57 15.53
CA ALA A 29 -8.23 11.36 16.46
C ALA A 29 -6.88 11.25 15.75
N TYR A 30 -6.84 10.96 14.45
CA TYR A 30 -5.64 10.66 13.68
C TYR A 30 -5.31 11.71 12.61
N ALA A 31 -4.03 11.87 12.31
CA ALA A 31 -3.62 12.54 11.07
C ALA A 31 -4.14 11.75 9.85
N PRO A 32 -4.26 12.39 8.64
CA PRO A 32 -4.73 11.72 7.44
C PRO A 32 -4.10 10.35 7.21
N PHE A 33 -4.93 9.34 6.93
CA PHE A 33 -4.49 7.98 6.67
C PHE A 33 -5.35 7.26 5.62
N ASN A 34 -4.76 6.24 5.02
CA ASN A 34 -5.43 5.19 4.28
C ASN A 34 -5.13 3.86 4.97
N LEU A 35 -6.12 3.05 5.20
CA LEU A 35 -6.02 1.74 5.86
C LEU A 35 -6.71 0.68 5.02
N LEU A 36 -6.03 -0.45 4.84
CA LEU A 36 -6.61 -1.68 4.32
C LEU A 36 -6.61 -2.70 5.47
N ALA A 37 -7.76 -3.27 5.77
CA ALA A 37 -7.90 -4.28 6.82
C ALA A 37 -8.94 -5.32 6.40
N GLY A 38 -8.69 -6.58 6.74
CA GLY A 38 -9.59 -7.65 6.34
C GLY A 38 -9.15 -9.03 6.82
N THR A 39 -9.77 -10.03 6.21
CA THR A 39 -9.49 -11.46 6.41
C THR A 39 -9.11 -12.08 5.04
N ALA A 40 -8.98 -13.40 5.00
CA ALA A 40 -8.77 -14.10 3.73
C ALA A 40 -9.96 -14.01 2.76
N SER A 41 -11.16 -13.68 3.25
CA SER A 41 -12.40 -13.65 2.45
C SER A 41 -12.91 -12.25 2.13
N GLU A 42 -12.46 -11.22 2.85
CA GLU A 42 -12.91 -9.85 2.64
C GLU A 42 -11.79 -8.85 2.94
N LEU A 43 -11.74 -7.77 2.17
CA LEU A 43 -10.81 -6.66 2.36
C LEU A 43 -11.58 -5.35 2.35
N TRP A 44 -11.38 -4.54 3.38
CA TRP A 44 -11.99 -3.24 3.56
C TRP A 44 -10.98 -2.12 3.43
N TYR A 45 -11.42 -1.00 2.88
CA TYR A 45 -10.68 0.24 2.81
C TYR A 45 -11.31 1.30 3.70
N LEU A 46 -10.51 1.94 4.54
CA LEU A 46 -10.89 3.10 5.33
C LEU A 46 -9.92 4.25 5.07
N SER A 47 -10.47 5.44 4.81
CA SER A 47 -9.73 6.71 4.81
C SER A 47 -10.49 7.73 5.66
N ASN A 48 -9.76 8.61 6.35
CA ASN A 48 -10.35 9.72 7.09
C ASN A 48 -10.23 11.07 6.36
N TYR A 49 -9.58 11.13 5.19
CA TYR A 49 -9.29 12.40 4.50
C TYR A 49 -9.58 12.33 2.99
N PRO A 50 -10.12 13.40 2.34
CA PRO A 50 -10.65 14.63 2.96
C PRO A 50 -11.99 14.40 3.66
N THR A 51 -12.66 13.29 3.39
CA THR A 51 -13.90 12.84 4.03
C THR A 51 -13.75 11.37 4.38
N ARG A 52 -14.40 10.95 5.49
CA ARG A 52 -14.40 9.54 5.88
C ARG A 52 -15.02 8.69 4.79
N ARG A 53 -14.31 7.62 4.43
CA ARG A 53 -14.71 6.67 3.40
C ARG A 53 -14.42 5.26 3.89
N LEU A 54 -15.47 4.45 4.03
CA LEU A 54 -15.37 3.02 4.38
C LEU A 54 -16.07 2.22 3.29
N GLU A 55 -15.35 1.28 2.68
CA GLU A 55 -15.91 0.44 1.62
C GLU A 55 -15.34 -0.98 1.63
N LEU A 56 -16.19 -1.97 1.35
CA LEU A 56 -15.78 -3.33 1.05
C LEU A 56 -15.22 -3.39 -0.38
N LEU A 57 -13.99 -3.83 -0.52
CA LEU A 57 -13.36 -3.98 -1.82
C LEU A 57 -13.95 -5.20 -2.56
N GLN A 58 -14.41 -4.96 -3.77
CA GLN A 58 -14.83 -6.05 -4.65
C GLN A 58 -13.59 -6.76 -5.23
N PRO A 59 -13.69 -8.05 -5.57
CA PRO A 59 -12.62 -8.74 -6.27
C PRO A 59 -12.18 -7.97 -7.53
N GLY A 60 -10.89 -7.80 -7.70
CA GLY A 60 -10.34 -7.02 -8.82
C GLY A 60 -8.97 -6.46 -8.51
N ARG A 61 -8.49 -5.61 -9.43
CA ARG A 61 -7.21 -4.91 -9.28
C ARG A 61 -7.43 -3.55 -8.64
N HIS A 62 -6.76 -3.32 -7.54
CA HIS A 62 -6.81 -2.07 -6.81
C HIS A 62 -5.41 -1.49 -6.65
N SER A 63 -5.32 -0.18 -6.59
CA SER A 63 -4.09 0.55 -6.32
C SER A 63 -4.31 1.61 -5.25
N LEU A 64 -3.35 1.76 -4.36
CA LEU A 64 -3.39 2.76 -3.29
C LEU A 64 -2.04 3.47 -3.22
N SER A 65 -2.06 4.77 -3.33
CA SER A 65 -0.92 5.65 -3.11
C SER A 65 -1.29 6.68 -2.03
N ASN A 66 -0.63 7.84 -2.01
CA ASN A 66 -0.88 8.89 -1.00
C ASN A 66 -2.16 9.72 -1.21
N ALA A 67 -2.98 9.38 -2.22
CA ALA A 67 -4.31 9.96 -2.41
C ALA A 67 -5.38 8.97 -1.95
N HIS A 68 -6.36 8.70 -2.81
CA HIS A 68 -7.43 7.73 -2.52
C HIS A 68 -7.16 6.40 -3.19
N LEU A 69 -7.87 5.38 -2.73
CA LEU A 69 -7.97 4.10 -3.42
C LEU A 69 -8.34 4.33 -4.90
N ASN A 70 -7.61 3.67 -5.79
CA ASN A 70 -7.81 3.73 -7.24
C ASN A 70 -7.70 5.13 -7.86
N SER A 71 -6.96 6.05 -7.23
CA SER A 71 -6.61 7.31 -7.90
C SER A 71 -5.86 7.04 -9.20
N PRO A 72 -6.28 7.65 -10.34
CA PRO A 72 -5.78 7.30 -11.67
C PRO A 72 -4.39 7.92 -11.95
N TRP A 73 -3.47 7.71 -11.03
CA TRP A 73 -2.09 8.15 -11.22
C TRP A 73 -1.34 7.18 -12.12
N PRO A 74 -0.50 7.66 -13.04
CA PRO A 74 0.18 6.79 -14.00
C PRO A 74 0.94 5.63 -13.36
N LYS A 75 1.62 5.85 -12.24
CA LYS A 75 2.32 4.79 -11.50
C LYS A 75 1.38 3.74 -10.92
N ALA A 76 0.17 4.14 -10.55
CA ALA A 76 -0.84 3.27 -9.97
C ALA A 76 -1.53 2.43 -11.06
N GLU A 77 -1.83 3.04 -12.21
CA GLU A 77 -2.37 2.31 -13.37
C GLU A 77 -1.36 1.28 -13.89
N LEU A 78 -0.08 1.69 -14.05
CA LEU A 78 0.98 0.76 -14.43
C LEU A 78 1.09 -0.43 -13.45
N ALA A 79 0.98 -0.17 -12.14
CA ALA A 79 1.03 -1.23 -11.12
C ALA A 79 -0.09 -2.26 -11.29
N LYS A 80 -1.30 -1.81 -11.62
CA LYS A 80 -2.44 -2.71 -11.90
C LYS A 80 -2.21 -3.57 -13.14
N ASP A 81 -1.60 -3.00 -14.19
CA ASP A 81 -1.27 -3.75 -15.41
C ASP A 81 -0.14 -4.75 -15.18
N GLN A 82 0.86 -4.38 -14.39
CA GLN A 82 1.97 -5.25 -14.03
C GLN A 82 1.54 -6.42 -13.15
N LEU A 83 0.52 -6.24 -12.30
CA LEU A 83 0.04 -7.26 -11.38
C LEU A 83 -0.42 -8.54 -12.12
N ASP A 84 -1.03 -8.41 -13.28
CA ASP A 84 -1.47 -9.56 -14.10
C ASP A 84 -0.29 -10.39 -14.61
N GLN A 85 0.88 -9.80 -14.71
CA GLN A 85 2.09 -10.41 -15.26
C GLN A 85 3.06 -10.90 -14.17
N ALA A 86 2.84 -10.47 -12.92
CA ALA A 86 3.81 -10.65 -11.84
C ALA A 86 3.90 -12.10 -11.31
N HIS A 87 2.91 -12.96 -11.57
CA HIS A 87 2.84 -14.36 -11.14
C HIS A 87 3.25 -14.55 -9.66
N SER A 88 4.55 -14.69 -9.37
CA SER A 88 5.08 -14.91 -8.02
C SER A 88 6.11 -13.85 -7.57
N ASP A 89 6.56 -12.96 -8.46
CA ASP A 89 7.59 -11.96 -8.15
C ASP A 89 6.95 -10.59 -7.80
N LEU A 90 6.10 -10.60 -6.77
CA LEU A 90 5.35 -9.42 -6.36
C LEU A 90 6.23 -8.34 -5.72
N ALA A 91 7.33 -8.72 -5.05
CA ALA A 91 8.22 -7.76 -4.39
C ALA A 91 8.99 -6.87 -5.39
N ASN A 92 9.18 -7.32 -6.63
CA ASN A 92 9.82 -6.54 -7.69
C ASN A 92 8.83 -5.82 -8.62
N LEU A 93 7.52 -5.96 -8.39
CA LEU A 93 6.49 -5.39 -9.26
C LEU A 93 6.62 -3.87 -9.38
N LEU A 94 6.81 -3.14 -8.28
CA LEU A 94 6.87 -1.69 -8.25
C LEU A 94 8.32 -1.18 -8.45
N SER A 95 8.96 -1.54 -9.56
CA SER A 95 10.40 -1.33 -9.79
C SER A 95 10.74 -0.17 -10.75
N ARG A 96 9.75 0.47 -11.39
CA ARG A 96 10.00 1.57 -12.32
C ARG A 96 10.59 2.78 -11.59
N ARG A 97 11.78 3.23 -12.03
CA ARG A 97 12.56 4.34 -11.43
C ARG A 97 12.40 5.66 -12.18
N GLU A 98 12.00 5.61 -13.45
CA GLU A 98 11.84 6.81 -14.28
C GLU A 98 10.61 7.60 -13.84
N PRO A 99 10.76 8.91 -13.59
CA PRO A 99 9.63 9.80 -13.39
C PRO A 99 8.69 9.83 -14.60
N TRP A 100 7.45 10.19 -14.37
CA TRP A 100 6.48 10.44 -15.43
C TRP A 100 6.63 11.87 -15.97
N PRO A 101 6.24 12.12 -17.25
CA PRO A 101 6.21 13.46 -17.83
C PRO A 101 5.29 14.42 -17.05
N ASP A 102 5.63 15.71 -17.05
CA ASP A 102 4.93 16.74 -16.28
C ASP A 102 3.43 16.82 -16.58
N GLU A 103 3.06 16.58 -17.84
CA GLU A 103 1.69 16.68 -18.34
C GLU A 103 0.72 15.68 -17.69
N VAL A 104 1.24 14.61 -17.10
CA VAL A 104 0.44 13.55 -16.45
C VAL A 104 0.67 13.46 -14.95
N LEU A 105 1.44 14.40 -14.38
CA LEU A 105 1.66 14.43 -12.92
C LEU A 105 0.40 14.91 -12.20
N PRO A 106 0.10 14.32 -11.02
CA PRO A 106 -0.97 14.84 -10.19
C PRO A 106 -0.57 16.18 -9.59
N ALA A 107 -1.53 17.10 -9.47
CA ALA A 107 -1.34 18.37 -8.78
C ALA A 107 -1.67 18.19 -7.29
N THR A 108 -0.74 17.65 -6.49
CA THR A 108 -0.97 17.36 -5.07
C THR A 108 -0.65 18.53 -4.14
N GLY A 109 -0.14 19.63 -4.70
CA GLY A 109 0.21 20.85 -3.95
C GLY A 109 1.66 20.88 -3.47
N VAL A 110 2.48 19.88 -3.81
CA VAL A 110 3.93 19.95 -3.57
C VAL A 110 4.65 20.60 -4.75
N PRO A 111 5.89 21.12 -4.58
CA PRO A 111 6.67 21.67 -5.70
C PRO A 111 6.83 20.65 -6.83
N ILE A 112 6.85 21.11 -8.08
CA ILE A 112 6.95 20.26 -9.28
C ILE A 112 8.16 19.30 -9.24
N THR A 113 9.26 19.71 -8.64
CA THR A 113 10.45 18.86 -8.46
C THR A 113 10.14 17.64 -7.59
N TRP A 114 9.29 17.79 -6.60
CA TRP A 114 8.81 16.69 -5.76
C TRP A 114 7.74 15.86 -6.48
N GLU A 115 6.82 16.49 -7.23
CA GLU A 115 5.84 15.75 -8.04
C GLU A 115 6.57 14.78 -9.01
N ARG A 116 7.58 15.29 -9.73
CA ARG A 116 8.41 14.44 -10.62
C ARG A 116 9.03 13.27 -9.85
N LEU A 117 9.71 13.57 -8.74
CA LEU A 117 10.38 12.55 -7.93
C LEU A 117 9.41 11.49 -7.42
N LEU A 118 8.29 11.92 -6.84
CA LEU A 118 7.28 11.05 -6.25
C LEU A 118 6.44 10.31 -7.30
N SER A 119 6.56 10.66 -8.58
CA SER A 119 5.83 10.00 -9.65
C SER A 119 6.36 8.60 -9.96
N ALA A 120 7.64 8.31 -9.72
CA ALA A 120 8.21 6.98 -9.89
C ALA A 120 7.54 5.95 -8.94
N GLN A 121 7.53 4.68 -9.33
CA GLN A 121 7.13 3.58 -8.43
C GLN A 121 8.25 3.31 -7.41
N PHE A 122 9.49 3.30 -7.86
CA PHE A 122 10.68 3.12 -7.04
C PHE A 122 11.45 4.44 -6.96
N ILE A 123 11.54 5.03 -5.79
CA ILE A 123 12.07 6.36 -5.57
C ILE A 123 13.52 6.28 -5.08
N ILE A 124 14.42 7.05 -5.71
CA ILE A 124 15.80 7.25 -5.28
C ILE A 124 16.09 8.74 -5.29
N ALA A 125 16.30 9.32 -4.10
CA ALA A 125 16.67 10.73 -3.95
C ALA A 125 17.57 10.93 -2.72
N PRO A 126 18.32 12.04 -2.63
CA PRO A 126 19.11 12.36 -1.45
C PRO A 126 18.24 12.43 -0.18
N GLY A 127 18.49 11.56 0.77
CA GLY A 127 17.78 11.50 2.04
C GLY A 127 16.32 10.99 1.98
N TYR A 128 15.83 10.57 0.81
CA TYR A 128 14.47 10.06 0.65
C TYR A 128 14.41 8.98 -0.45
N GLY A 129 13.69 7.89 -0.21
CA GLY A 129 13.56 6.84 -1.22
C GLY A 129 12.82 5.60 -0.74
N THR A 130 12.65 4.66 -1.66
CA THR A 130 12.09 3.35 -1.38
C THR A 130 13.05 2.57 -0.49
N ARG A 131 12.58 2.15 0.68
CA ARG A 131 13.36 1.41 1.69
C ARG A 131 13.16 -0.09 1.60
N CYS A 132 11.95 -0.51 1.28
CA CYS A 132 11.63 -1.92 1.08
C CYS A 132 10.54 -2.08 0.02
N SER A 133 10.48 -3.28 -0.53
CA SER A 133 9.41 -3.75 -1.41
C SER A 133 8.90 -5.06 -0.85
N THR A 134 7.61 -5.14 -0.54
CA THR A 134 6.99 -6.32 0.07
C THR A 134 5.93 -6.87 -0.86
N GLY A 135 6.04 -8.13 -1.22
CA GLY A 135 5.03 -8.91 -1.94
C GLY A 135 4.34 -9.88 -0.99
N ILE A 136 3.01 -9.96 -1.08
CA ILE A 136 2.21 -10.91 -0.30
C ILE A 136 1.28 -11.64 -1.25
N LEU A 137 1.34 -12.97 -1.24
CA LEU A 137 0.43 -13.83 -1.99
C LEU A 137 -0.30 -14.75 -1.01
N ALA A 138 -1.61 -14.56 -0.89
CA ALA A 138 -2.47 -15.47 -0.13
C ALA A 138 -3.18 -16.44 -1.08
N SER A 139 -3.06 -17.73 -0.84
CA SER A 139 -3.69 -18.79 -1.65
C SER A 139 -4.13 -19.95 -0.77
N GLY A 140 -5.43 -20.21 -0.74
CA GLY A 140 -5.99 -21.18 0.20
C GLY A 140 -5.67 -20.78 1.64
N ASN A 141 -5.01 -21.68 2.38
CA ASN A 141 -4.61 -21.45 3.77
C ASN A 141 -3.15 -21.00 3.90
N ASP A 142 -2.45 -20.70 2.81
CA ASP A 142 -1.05 -20.27 2.82
C ASP A 142 -0.91 -18.80 2.48
N ILE A 143 0.07 -18.15 3.11
CA ILE A 143 0.55 -16.82 2.76
C ILE A 143 2.05 -16.93 2.46
N ASP A 144 2.43 -16.61 1.22
CA ASP A 144 3.82 -16.38 0.85
C ASP A 144 4.10 -14.88 0.97
N LEU A 145 5.11 -14.52 1.74
CA LEU A 145 5.58 -13.15 1.93
C LEU A 145 7.04 -13.07 1.49
N GLN A 146 7.34 -12.09 0.66
CA GLN A 146 8.70 -11.75 0.25
C GLN A 146 8.93 -10.28 0.53
N GLU A 147 10.08 -9.94 1.12
CA GLU A 147 10.49 -8.56 1.34
C GLU A 147 11.93 -8.36 0.88
N ILE A 148 12.13 -7.30 0.09
CA ILE A 148 13.44 -6.85 -0.37
C ILE A 148 13.74 -5.51 0.29
N THR A 149 14.90 -5.40 0.95
CA THR A 149 15.42 -4.17 1.54
C THR A 149 16.38 -3.49 0.58
N TRP A 150 16.27 -2.17 0.47
CA TRP A 150 17.07 -1.34 -0.44
C TRP A 150 17.89 -0.31 0.33
N ASP A 151 19.12 -0.04 -0.14
CA ASP A 151 19.92 1.08 0.35
C ASP A 151 19.48 2.42 -0.29
N GLU A 152 20.13 3.50 0.12
CA GLU A 152 19.87 4.86 -0.40
C GLU A 152 20.18 5.03 -1.91
N ARG A 153 20.93 4.10 -2.50
CA ARG A 153 21.26 4.06 -3.94
C ARG A 153 20.30 3.14 -4.71
N GLY A 154 19.33 2.55 -4.03
CA GLY A 154 18.39 1.58 -4.62
C GLY A 154 19.06 0.26 -4.97
N GLN A 155 20.11 -0.14 -4.23
CA GLN A 155 20.73 -1.45 -4.36
C GLN A 155 20.14 -2.40 -3.31
N LYS A 156 19.87 -3.63 -3.72
CA LYS A 156 19.36 -4.65 -2.81
C LYS A 156 20.42 -5.00 -1.76
N THR A 157 20.03 -4.89 -0.50
CA THR A 157 20.88 -5.23 0.65
C THR A 157 20.44 -6.50 1.34
N GLU A 158 19.14 -6.81 1.34
CA GLU A 158 18.60 -8.01 1.97
C GLU A 158 17.37 -8.49 1.21
N GLU A 159 17.12 -9.80 1.28
CA GLU A 159 15.87 -10.42 0.83
C GLU A 159 15.45 -11.48 1.83
N LYS A 160 14.17 -11.45 2.23
CA LYS A 160 13.56 -12.41 3.13
C LYS A 160 12.30 -12.98 2.51
N SER A 161 12.10 -14.28 2.69
CA SER A 161 10.89 -14.98 2.26
C SER A 161 10.35 -15.82 3.40
N TYR A 162 9.03 -15.79 3.57
CA TYR A 162 8.33 -16.53 4.59
C TYR A 162 7.12 -17.23 3.98
N ARG A 163 6.85 -18.43 4.43
CA ARG A 163 5.57 -19.10 4.20
C ARG A 163 4.85 -19.27 5.53
N LEU A 164 3.65 -18.74 5.61
CA LEU A 164 2.82 -18.75 6.82
C LEU A 164 1.52 -19.49 6.49
N ALA A 165 1.02 -20.26 7.46
CA ALA A 165 -0.32 -20.84 7.37
C ALA A 165 -1.35 -19.89 7.99
N ILE A 166 -2.46 -19.65 7.30
CA ILE A 166 -3.63 -18.96 7.86
C ILE A 166 -4.25 -19.92 8.89
N LYS A 167 -4.32 -19.49 10.15
CA LYS A 167 -5.07 -20.22 11.18
C LYS A 167 -6.48 -19.65 11.23
N ASP A 168 -7.48 -20.51 11.11
CA ASP A 168 -8.86 -20.12 11.40
C ASP A 168 -8.93 -19.57 12.83
N ARG A 169 -9.59 -18.44 12.98
CA ARG A 169 -9.88 -17.82 14.28
C ARG A 169 -11.09 -18.45 14.93
#